data_a4c11beb0527c9c646b9f88f0567a79e
#
_entry.id   a4c11beb0527c9c646b9f88f0567a79e
#
_cell.length_a   1.000
_cell.length_b   1.000
_cell.length_c   1.000
_cell.angle_alpha   90.00
_cell.angle_beta   90.00
_cell.angle_gamma   90.00
#
_symmetry.space_group_name_H-M   'P 1'
#
loop_
_entity.id
_entity.type
_entity.pdbx_description
1 polymer ?
#
loop_
_entity_poly.entity_id
_entity_poly.type
_entity_poly.pdbx_seq_one_letter_code
_entity_poly.pdbx_strand_id
1 'polypeptide(L)'
;MDMQLVTKKLSEVRPYERNPRKNADAVAAVMESIQQCTYIAPIIIDENGIILAGDTRYRALKRLKRKEAEFIVKEGLTEEQKRKYRLLDNKTNELATWDIDLLEEELEGLDLGGLNLDWGIGTGEEPASSEKPGDFSKSEFEYSQ
;
A
#
# COMPACT_ATOMS: atom_id res chain seq x y z
N MET A 1 -19.83 17.76 -0.05
CA MET A 1 -18.57 17.02 -0.22
C MET A 1 -18.76 15.61 0.24
N ASP A 2 -18.32 14.69 -0.58
CA ASP A 2 -18.52 13.27 -0.31
C ASP A 2 -17.39 12.63 0.47
N MET A 3 -16.42 13.41 0.91
CA MET A 3 -15.27 12.90 1.63
C MET A 3 -15.02 13.72 2.88
N GLN A 4 -14.76 13.03 3.97
CA GLN A 4 -14.50 13.67 5.26
C GLN A 4 -13.39 12.94 5.99
N LEU A 5 -12.54 13.70 6.66
CA LEU A 5 -11.53 13.13 7.55
C LEU A 5 -12.14 13.00 8.94
N VAL A 6 -12.16 11.79 9.46
CA VAL A 6 -12.77 11.52 10.77
C VAL A 6 -11.86 10.63 11.58
N THR A 7 -11.98 10.70 12.90
CA THR A 7 -11.29 9.80 13.81
C THR A 7 -12.25 8.67 14.17
N LYS A 8 -11.81 7.44 14.01
CA LYS A 8 -12.62 6.27 14.35
C LYS A 8 -11.75 5.25 15.06
N LYS A 9 -12.42 4.41 15.84
CA LYS A 9 -11.75 3.26 16.43
C LYS A 9 -11.51 2.22 15.34
N LEU A 10 -10.38 1.52 15.43
CA LEU A 10 -10.10 0.48 14.45
C LEU A 10 -11.16 -0.61 14.48
N SER A 11 -11.80 -0.83 15.63
CA SER A 11 -12.86 -1.82 15.74
C SER A 11 -14.11 -1.43 14.95
N GLU A 12 -14.23 -0.18 14.56
CA GLU A 12 -15.37 0.29 13.76
C GLU A 12 -15.13 0.17 12.26
N VAL A 13 -13.96 -0.29 11.87
CA VAL A 13 -13.56 -0.38 10.47
C VAL A 13 -13.28 -1.83 10.14
N ARG A 14 -13.66 -2.24 8.94
CA ARG A 14 -13.48 -3.62 8.51
C ARG A 14 -12.75 -3.70 7.18
N PRO A 15 -11.85 -4.67 7.02
CA PRO A 15 -11.24 -4.88 5.71
C PRO A 15 -12.27 -5.47 4.75
N TYR A 16 -12.02 -5.25 3.46
CA TYR A 16 -12.87 -5.82 2.43
C TYR A 16 -12.56 -7.32 2.33
N GLU A 17 -13.58 -8.15 2.52
CA GLU A 17 -13.38 -9.60 2.62
C GLU A 17 -12.85 -10.23 1.35
N ARG A 18 -13.20 -9.66 0.20
CA ARG A 18 -12.84 -10.24 -1.08
C ARG A 18 -11.59 -9.61 -1.68
N ASN A 19 -10.75 -9.05 -0.84
CA ASN A 19 -9.51 -8.43 -1.29
C ASN A 19 -8.56 -9.50 -1.83
N PRO A 20 -8.22 -9.46 -3.13
CA PRO A 20 -7.34 -10.48 -3.71
C PRO A 20 -5.87 -10.27 -3.41
N ARG A 21 -5.51 -9.11 -2.85
CA ARG A 21 -4.11 -8.79 -2.62
C ARG A 21 -3.61 -9.43 -1.34
N LYS A 22 -2.43 -10.05 -1.43
CA LYS A 22 -1.74 -10.57 -0.26
C LYS A 22 -0.61 -9.63 0.07
N ASN A 23 -0.55 -9.19 1.32
CA ASN A 23 0.34 -8.11 1.68
C ASN A 23 1.08 -8.31 3.00
N ALA A 24 1.28 -9.58 3.39
CA ALA A 24 1.90 -9.86 4.69
C ALA A 24 3.27 -9.19 4.83
N ASP A 25 4.10 -9.27 3.79
CA ASP A 25 5.43 -8.66 3.86
C ASP A 25 5.36 -7.14 3.89
N ALA A 26 4.38 -6.58 3.19
CA ALA A 26 4.22 -5.14 3.16
C ALA A 26 3.77 -4.58 4.52
N VAL A 27 3.05 -5.38 5.30
CA VAL A 27 2.58 -4.92 6.60
C VAL A 27 3.75 -4.57 7.51
N ALA A 28 4.78 -5.41 7.54
CA ALA A 28 5.94 -5.13 8.39
C ALA A 28 6.63 -3.83 7.97
N ALA A 29 6.76 -3.60 6.66
CA ALA A 29 7.38 -2.37 6.17
C ALA A 29 6.54 -1.15 6.54
N VAL A 30 5.22 -1.27 6.44
CA VAL A 30 4.35 -0.14 6.79
C VAL A 30 4.39 0.12 8.28
N MET A 31 4.47 -0.92 9.12
CA MET A 31 4.62 -0.74 10.56
C MET A 31 5.85 0.10 10.87
N GLU A 32 6.97 -0.24 10.25
CA GLU A 32 8.20 0.50 10.47
C GLU A 32 8.07 1.95 9.98
N SER A 33 7.44 2.14 8.83
CA SER A 33 7.20 3.48 8.29
C SER A 33 6.37 4.33 9.26
N ILE A 34 5.33 3.74 9.84
CA ILE A 34 4.50 4.47 10.79
C ILE A 34 5.29 4.82 12.05
N GLN A 35 6.15 3.91 12.49
CA GLN A 35 6.96 4.18 13.68
C GLN A 35 7.98 5.27 13.44
N GLN A 36 8.55 5.34 12.24
CA GLN A 36 9.56 6.35 11.94
C GLN A 36 8.97 7.68 11.52
N CYS A 37 7.86 7.67 10.79
CA CYS A 37 7.33 8.88 10.17
C CYS A 37 5.92 9.25 10.63
N THR A 38 5.36 8.50 11.52
CA THR A 38 3.97 8.58 11.98
C THR A 38 2.99 8.16 10.89
N TYR A 39 1.71 8.12 11.25
CA TYR A 39 0.64 7.73 10.35
C TYR A 39 0.22 8.97 9.54
N ILE A 40 0.61 9.01 8.28
CA ILE A 40 0.42 10.21 7.47
C ILE A 40 -0.67 10.03 6.42
N ALA A 41 -0.69 8.89 5.72
CA ALA A 41 -1.66 8.66 4.65
C ALA A 41 -2.90 7.97 5.23
N PRO A 42 -4.02 8.69 5.37
CA PRO A 42 -5.19 8.09 6.00
C PRO A 42 -5.75 6.96 5.16
N ILE A 43 -6.32 5.98 5.85
CA ILE A 43 -7.03 4.88 5.22
C ILE A 43 -8.38 5.42 4.74
N ILE A 44 -8.80 5.00 3.56
CA ILE A 44 -10.08 5.43 2.99
C ILE A 44 -11.10 4.32 3.17
N ILE A 45 -12.23 4.66 3.76
CA ILE A 45 -13.32 3.72 4.00
C ILE A 45 -14.59 4.26 3.36
N ASP A 46 -15.57 3.37 3.18
CA ASP A 46 -16.87 3.80 2.69
C ASP A 46 -17.79 4.14 3.86
N GLU A 47 -19.03 4.47 3.54
CA GLU A 47 -20.01 4.87 4.57
C GLU A 47 -20.33 3.73 5.54
N ASN A 48 -20.01 2.50 5.18
CA ASN A 48 -20.26 1.34 6.05
C ASN A 48 -19.02 0.93 6.85
N GLY A 49 -17.95 1.70 6.74
CA GLY A 49 -16.72 1.38 7.46
C GLY A 49 -15.87 0.31 6.80
N ILE A 50 -16.14 -0.01 5.53
CA ILE A 50 -15.37 -1.02 4.82
C ILE A 50 -14.25 -0.34 4.04
N ILE A 51 -13.05 -0.89 4.12
CA ILE A 51 -11.88 -0.26 3.54
C ILE A 51 -11.96 -0.22 2.02
N LEU A 52 -11.71 0.97 1.46
CA LEU A 52 -11.57 1.17 0.03
C LEU A 52 -10.11 1.21 -0.38
N ALA A 53 -9.26 1.81 0.45
CA ALA A 53 -7.82 1.85 0.21
C ALA A 53 -7.10 1.90 1.54
N GLY A 54 -6.01 1.15 1.67
CA GLY A 54 -5.20 1.19 2.88
C GLY A 54 -5.29 -0.04 3.75
N ASP A 55 -5.64 -1.20 3.17
CA ASP A 55 -5.72 -2.44 3.93
C ASP A 55 -4.40 -2.74 4.65
N THR A 56 -3.28 -2.53 3.98
CA THR A 56 -1.98 -2.78 4.60
C THR A 56 -1.75 -1.86 5.79
N ARG A 57 -2.12 -0.59 5.66
CA ARG A 57 -1.99 0.36 6.77
C ARG A 57 -2.89 -0.04 7.94
N TYR A 58 -4.09 -0.51 7.65
CA TYR A 58 -5.01 -0.95 8.68
C TYR A 58 -4.42 -2.11 9.48
N ARG A 59 -3.88 -3.10 8.76
CA ARG A 59 -3.28 -4.25 9.42
C ARG A 59 -2.05 -3.85 10.23
N ALA A 60 -1.27 -2.90 9.71
CA ALA A 60 -0.10 -2.39 10.43
C ALA A 60 -0.52 -1.70 11.73
N LEU A 61 -1.54 -0.85 11.67
CA LEU A 61 -2.03 -0.18 12.87
C LEU A 61 -2.53 -1.17 13.90
N LYS A 62 -3.21 -2.23 13.46
CA LYS A 62 -3.68 -3.24 14.40
C LYS A 62 -2.52 -3.98 15.07
N ARG A 63 -1.50 -4.30 14.31
CA ARG A 63 -0.33 -4.96 14.88
C ARG A 63 0.44 -4.06 15.82
N LEU A 64 0.41 -2.76 15.57
CA LEU A 64 1.02 -1.78 16.48
C LEU A 64 0.14 -1.51 17.69
N LYS A 65 -1.03 -2.16 17.75
CA LYS A 65 -1.97 -2.07 18.87
C LYS A 65 -2.51 -0.66 19.06
N ARG A 66 -2.64 0.06 17.94
CA ARG A 66 -3.33 1.34 17.96
C ARG A 66 -4.81 1.11 18.12
N LYS A 67 -5.47 1.98 18.83
CA LYS A 67 -6.89 1.81 19.10
C LYS A 67 -7.76 2.62 18.17
N GLU A 68 -7.25 3.76 17.73
CA GLU A 68 -7.99 4.61 16.81
C GLU A 68 -7.03 5.28 15.85
N ALA A 69 -7.58 5.82 14.77
CA ALA A 69 -6.80 6.51 13.78
C ALA A 69 -7.72 7.41 12.98
N GLU A 70 -7.13 8.25 12.16
CA GLU A 70 -7.89 9.10 11.25
C GLU A 70 -8.15 8.36 9.95
N PHE A 71 -9.37 8.48 9.46
CA PHE A 71 -9.79 7.84 8.23
C PHE A 71 -10.48 8.86 7.35
N ILE A 72 -10.44 8.63 6.04
CA ILE A 72 -11.24 9.40 5.11
C ILE A 72 -12.47 8.57 4.78
N VAL A 73 -13.65 9.13 4.99
CA VAL A 73 -14.90 8.46 4.65
C VAL A 73 -15.37 8.98 3.30
N LYS A 74 -15.51 8.09 2.34
CA LYS A 74 -16.03 8.41 1.02
C LYS A 74 -17.42 7.81 0.87
N GLU A 75 -18.39 8.65 0.58
CA GLU A 75 -19.78 8.23 0.43
C GLU A 75 -20.20 8.35 -1.02
N GLY A 76 -21.25 7.64 -1.36
CA GLY A 76 -21.93 7.85 -2.64
C GLY A 76 -21.46 7.00 -3.79
N LEU A 77 -20.51 6.09 -3.57
CA LEU A 77 -20.07 5.21 -4.63
C LEU A 77 -20.99 4.01 -4.75
N THR A 78 -21.24 3.57 -5.98
CA THR A 78 -21.96 2.31 -6.19
C THR A 78 -21.05 1.14 -5.81
N GLU A 79 -21.66 -0.02 -5.63
CA GLU A 79 -20.86 -1.21 -5.32
C GLU A 79 -19.88 -1.53 -6.43
N GLU A 80 -20.29 -1.32 -7.66
CA GLU A 80 -19.38 -1.55 -8.80
C GLU A 80 -18.22 -0.59 -8.77
N GLN A 81 -18.47 0.69 -8.47
CA GLN A 81 -17.39 1.67 -8.37
C GLN A 81 -16.42 1.33 -7.24
N LYS A 82 -16.93 0.85 -6.12
CA LYS A 82 -16.06 0.45 -5.01
C LYS A 82 -15.16 -0.71 -5.42
N ARG A 83 -15.71 -1.70 -6.10
CA ARG A 83 -14.94 -2.85 -6.55
C ARG A 83 -13.88 -2.43 -7.56
N LYS A 84 -14.26 -1.58 -8.52
CA LYS A 84 -13.32 -1.09 -9.51
C LYS A 84 -12.20 -0.29 -8.86
N TYR A 85 -12.56 0.58 -7.93
CA TYR A 85 -11.56 1.43 -7.28
C TYR A 85 -10.52 0.59 -6.55
N ARG A 86 -10.97 -0.43 -5.82
CA ARG A 86 -10.03 -1.26 -5.07
C ARG A 86 -9.02 -1.94 -5.98
N LEU A 87 -9.50 -2.48 -7.10
CA LEU A 87 -8.61 -3.17 -8.02
C LEU A 87 -7.69 -2.21 -8.74
N LEU A 88 -8.22 -1.09 -9.21
CA LEU A 88 -7.43 -0.12 -9.96
C LEU A 88 -6.40 0.57 -9.09
N ASP A 89 -6.75 0.86 -7.84
CA ASP A 89 -5.81 1.48 -6.92
C ASP A 89 -4.59 0.60 -6.72
N ASN A 90 -4.82 -0.70 -6.51
CA ASN A 90 -3.71 -1.63 -6.36
C ASN A 90 -2.91 -1.77 -7.66
N LYS A 91 -3.60 -1.91 -8.78
CA LYS A 91 -2.93 -2.18 -10.04
C LYS A 91 -2.11 -0.98 -10.53
N THR A 92 -2.67 0.22 -10.39
CA THR A 92 -1.94 1.40 -10.85
C THR A 92 -0.68 1.63 -10.03
N ASN A 93 -0.70 1.27 -8.74
CA ASN A 93 0.52 1.36 -7.93
C ASN A 93 1.58 0.40 -8.43
N GLU A 94 1.18 -0.77 -8.92
CA GLU A 94 2.13 -1.73 -9.48
C GLU A 94 2.75 -1.27 -10.78
N LEU A 95 2.07 -0.40 -11.51
CA LEU A 95 2.55 0.06 -12.80
C LEU A 95 3.62 1.14 -12.69
N ALA A 96 3.74 1.74 -11.51
CA ALA A 96 4.75 2.77 -11.28
C ALA A 96 6.12 2.13 -11.18
N THR A 97 7.14 2.85 -11.66
CA THR A 97 8.52 2.39 -11.58
C THR A 97 9.38 3.50 -10.99
N TRP A 98 10.63 3.17 -10.72
CA TRP A 98 11.57 4.11 -10.12
C TRP A 98 12.52 4.65 -11.19
N ASP A 99 12.82 5.96 -11.07
CA ASP A 99 14.00 6.53 -11.71
C ASP A 99 15.16 6.16 -10.80
N ILE A 100 15.99 5.21 -11.24
CA ILE A 100 17.00 4.62 -10.37
C ILE A 100 18.04 5.63 -9.91
N ASP A 101 18.47 6.52 -10.81
CA ASP A 101 19.49 7.50 -10.42
C ASP A 101 18.97 8.44 -9.34
N LEU A 102 17.75 8.93 -9.51
CA LEU A 102 17.17 9.81 -8.50
C LEU A 102 16.90 9.06 -7.21
N LEU A 103 16.48 7.79 -7.30
CA LEU A 103 16.22 7.00 -6.12
C LEU A 103 17.50 6.81 -5.31
N GLU A 104 18.61 6.51 -5.99
CA GLU A 104 19.89 6.35 -5.29
C GLU A 104 20.28 7.63 -4.58
N GLU A 105 20.07 8.79 -5.24
CA GLU A 105 20.37 10.06 -4.61
C GLU A 105 19.52 10.30 -3.38
N GLU A 106 18.23 9.95 -3.45
CA GLU A 106 17.33 10.15 -2.33
C GLU A 106 17.64 9.23 -1.17
N LEU A 107 18.11 8.01 -1.45
CA LEU A 107 18.43 7.06 -0.39
C LEU A 107 19.76 7.39 0.29
N GLU A 108 20.60 8.16 -0.37
CA GLU A 108 21.91 8.50 0.17
C GLU A 108 21.76 9.30 1.45
N GLY A 109 22.37 8.83 2.51
CA GLY A 109 22.32 9.53 3.77
C GLY A 109 21.06 9.30 4.58
N LEU A 110 20.10 8.54 4.05
CA LEU A 110 18.89 8.23 4.80
C LEU A 110 19.08 6.98 5.63
N ASP A 111 18.63 7.06 6.87
CA ASP A 111 18.61 5.92 7.76
C ASP A 111 17.17 5.38 7.78
N LEU A 112 16.95 4.23 7.20
CA LEU A 112 15.62 3.64 7.17
C LEU A 112 15.34 2.74 8.37
N GLY A 113 16.18 2.82 9.38
CA GLY A 113 15.96 2.07 10.60
C GLY A 113 16.09 0.58 10.38
N GLY A 114 15.09 -0.16 10.84
CA GLY A 114 15.12 -1.60 10.73
C GLY A 114 14.68 -2.15 9.38
N LEU A 115 14.38 -1.29 8.42
CA LEU A 115 13.89 -1.75 7.13
C LEU A 115 15.05 -2.17 6.23
N ASN A 116 14.92 -3.34 5.64
CA ASN A 116 15.87 -3.85 4.67
C ASN A 116 15.08 -4.15 3.40
N LEU A 117 14.82 -3.09 2.64
CA LEU A 117 13.96 -3.17 1.48
C LEU A 117 14.77 -3.34 0.21
N ASP A 118 14.22 -4.17 -0.68
CA ASP A 118 14.79 -4.33 -2.01
C ASP A 118 14.19 -3.28 -2.92
N TRP A 119 15.01 -2.28 -3.28
CA TRP A 119 14.56 -1.18 -4.13
C TRP A 119 14.75 -1.48 -5.61
N GLY A 120 15.31 -2.66 -5.94
CA GLY A 120 15.59 -2.98 -7.32
C GLY A 120 16.84 -2.33 -7.85
N ILE A 121 17.64 -1.72 -6.98
CA ILE A 121 18.90 -1.11 -7.37
C ILE A 121 19.99 -2.18 -7.32
N GLY A 122 20.74 -2.29 -8.39
CA GLY A 122 21.78 -3.29 -8.44
C GLY A 122 22.89 -3.02 -7.46
N THR A 123 23.22 -4.01 -6.67
CA THR A 123 24.40 -3.98 -5.80
C THR A 123 25.45 -4.93 -6.33
N GLY A 124 25.29 -5.31 -7.59
CA GLY A 124 26.10 -6.33 -8.19
C GLY A 124 25.44 -7.70 -8.13
N GLU A 125 24.32 -7.80 -7.48
CA GLU A 125 23.58 -9.06 -7.38
C GLU A 125 22.27 -8.94 -8.14
N GLU A 126 21.97 -9.95 -8.92
CA GLU A 126 20.70 -10.02 -9.60
C GLU A 126 19.63 -10.47 -8.62
N PRO A 127 18.45 -9.87 -8.67
CA PRO A 127 17.34 -10.41 -7.90
C PRO A 127 17.07 -11.82 -8.41
N ALA A 128 16.85 -12.64 -7.54
CA ALA A 128 16.45 -13.97 -7.98
C ALA A 128 15.18 -13.85 -8.78
N SER A 129 15.00 -13.76 -9.73
CA SER A 129 14.14 -13.56 -10.56
C SER A 129 13.22 -13.45 -10.93
N SER A 130 13.26 -13.25 -10.95
CA SER A 130 12.73 -12.99 -11.37
C SER A 130 12.07 -13.09 -12.27
N GLU A 131 12.08 -13.14 -12.18
CA GLU A 131 11.68 -13.18 -12.92
C GLU A 131 11.09 -12.90 -13.73
N LYS A 132 11.25 -13.00 -13.80
CA LYS A 132 10.96 -12.71 -14.52
C LYS A 132 10.30 -12.45 -15.18
N PRO A 133 10.25 -12.06 -15.02
CA PRO A 133 9.76 -11.77 -15.60
C PRO A 133 9.21 -11.54 -16.23
N GLY A 134 9.12 -11.44 -16.01
CA GLY A 134 8.85 -11.30 -16.59
C GLY A 134 8.23 -11.03 -17.16
N ASP A 135 8.37 -11.38 -16.84
CA ASP A 135 8.11 -11.29 -17.37
C ASP A 135 7.39 -10.84 -17.82
N PHE A 136 7.35 -10.38 -17.54
CA PHE A 136 7.18 -10.06 -18.00
C PHE A 136 6.75 -9.88 -18.85
N SER A 137 6.50 -9.84 -18.73
CA SER A 137 6.42 -9.66 -19.37
C SER A 137 5.72 -9.59 -20.04
N LYS A 138 5.64 -9.78 -20.01
CA LYS A 138 5.33 -9.84 -20.41
C LYS A 138 4.44 -9.78 -20.65
N SER A 139 4.19 -9.49 -20.20
CA SER A 139 3.76 -9.54 -20.21
C SER A 139 3.01 -9.28 -20.21
N GLU A 140 2.98 -9.07 -19.79
CA GLU A 140 2.86 -8.91 -19.72
C GLU A 140 2.20 -8.64 -19.99
N PHE A 141 2.27 -8.20 -19.59
CA PHE A 141 2.24 -7.78 -19.77
C PHE A 141 1.88 -7.65 -20.22
N GLU A 142 1.33 -7.83 -19.88
CA GLU A 142 1.53 -7.73 -19.97
C GLU A 142 1.31 -7.26 -19.90
N TYR A 143 1.50 -6.81 -19.30
CA TYR A 143 1.96 -6.44 -19.11
C TYR A 143 2.17 -6.12 -19.29
N SER A 144 2.01 -5.96 -19.06
CA SER A 144 2.82 -5.86 -19.11
C SER A 144 2.93 -5.55 -19.21
N GLN A 145 3.05 -5.46 -18.85
CA GLN A 145 3.68 -5.39 -18.87
C GLN A 145 3.62 -5.29 -18.91
#